data_9d11f789053ce1cc86fdf99a8789cdcf
#
_entry.id   9d11f789053ce1cc86fdf99a8789cdcf
#
_cell.length_a   1.000
_cell.length_b   1.000
_cell.length_c   1.000
_cell.angle_alpha   90.00
_cell.angle_beta   90.00
_cell.angle_gamma   90.00
#
_symmetry.space_group_name_H-M   'P 1'
#
loop_
_entity.id
_entity.type
_entity.pdbx_description
1 polymer ?
#
loop_
_entity_poly.entity_id
_entity_poly.type
_entity_poly.pdbx_seq_one_letter_code
_entity_poly.pdbx_strand_id
1 'polypeptide(L)'
;MKTKKGLLRQTGQLVAFVAIVLCSFTLSACGDDDDDDITAQSIVGKWILEKGEYAMTNPITGEVVRGTYNGSTDNGQVYYHFNGKGVCTYTEANSDYQPRLTEYIYDPEKQIIAVGISFYRITQLSSTQLVWEKLDAADDVNYLFRETFVRE
;
A
#
# COMPACT_ATOMS: atom_id res chain seq x y z
N MET A 1 -45.37 32.23 -50.05
CA MET A 1 -44.60 30.97 -50.01
C MET A 1 -43.24 31.31 -49.47
N LYS A 2 -42.93 30.95 -48.18
CA LYS A 2 -41.59 31.08 -47.57
C LYS A 2 -41.10 29.67 -47.20
N THR A 3 -40.04 29.29 -47.83
CA THR A 3 -39.47 27.97 -47.91
C THR A 3 -38.84 27.56 -46.57
N LYS A 4 -39.24 26.37 -46.06
CA LYS A 4 -38.62 25.65 -44.97
C LYS A 4 -37.27 25.06 -45.43
N LYS A 5 -36.15 25.77 -45.27
CA LYS A 5 -34.79 25.28 -45.59
C LYS A 5 -33.80 25.40 -44.44
N GLY A 6 -34.28 25.53 -43.20
CA GLY A 6 -33.38 25.73 -42.05
C GLY A 6 -33.25 24.56 -41.10
N LEU A 7 -34.07 23.50 -41.18
CA LEU A 7 -34.16 22.50 -40.11
C LEU A 7 -33.31 21.26 -40.33
N LEU A 8 -32.85 20.99 -41.56
CA LEU A 8 -32.05 19.79 -41.85
C LEU A 8 -30.54 19.98 -41.65
N ARG A 9 -30.07 21.22 -41.46
CA ARG A 9 -28.64 21.48 -41.28
C ARG A 9 -28.17 21.38 -39.81
N GLN A 10 -29.11 21.53 -38.86
CA GLN A 10 -28.78 21.46 -37.42
C GLN A 10 -28.73 20.03 -36.88
N THR A 11 -29.49 19.11 -37.47
CA THR A 11 -29.48 17.70 -37.02
C THR A 11 -28.20 16.98 -37.42
N GLY A 12 -27.57 17.33 -38.54
CA GLY A 12 -26.31 16.72 -38.97
C GLY A 12 -25.09 17.10 -38.09
N GLN A 13 -25.07 18.34 -37.56
CA GLN A 13 -24.01 18.78 -36.68
C GLN A 13 -24.11 18.20 -35.28
N LEU A 14 -25.31 17.95 -34.76
CA LEU A 14 -25.52 17.35 -33.44
C LEU A 14 -25.12 15.87 -33.42
N VAL A 15 -25.35 15.13 -34.50
CA VAL A 15 -24.94 13.72 -34.61
C VAL A 15 -23.43 13.60 -34.73
N ALA A 16 -22.76 14.53 -35.43
CA ALA A 16 -21.29 14.54 -35.53
C ALA A 16 -20.61 14.84 -34.18
N PHE A 17 -21.19 15.72 -33.35
CA PHE A 17 -20.65 16.02 -32.02
C PHE A 17 -20.82 14.86 -31.04
N VAL A 18 -21.93 14.13 -31.08
CA VAL A 18 -22.18 12.97 -30.23
C VAL A 18 -21.22 11.82 -30.58
N ALA A 19 -20.92 11.63 -31.87
CA ALA A 19 -19.97 10.61 -32.31
C ALA A 19 -18.52 10.89 -31.85
N ILE A 20 -18.11 12.18 -31.85
CA ILE A 20 -16.77 12.57 -31.38
C ILE A 20 -16.61 12.40 -29.85
N VAL A 21 -17.67 12.70 -29.08
CA VAL A 21 -17.65 12.54 -27.62
C VAL A 21 -17.58 11.05 -27.21
N LEU A 22 -18.27 10.17 -27.96
CA LEU A 22 -18.23 8.72 -27.69
C LEU A 22 -16.91 8.05 -28.08
N CYS A 23 -16.16 8.61 -29.05
CA CYS A 23 -14.82 8.10 -29.39
C CYS A 23 -13.73 8.57 -28.43
N SER A 24 -13.98 9.58 -27.59
CA SER A 24 -12.99 10.10 -26.64
C SER A 24 -12.83 9.24 -25.37
N PHE A 25 -13.74 8.29 -25.14
CA PHE A 25 -13.70 7.41 -23.96
C PHE A 25 -13.04 6.05 -24.20
N THR A 26 -12.58 5.75 -25.42
CA THR A 26 -11.99 4.44 -25.74
C THR A 26 -10.49 4.46 -26.01
N LEU A 27 -9.78 5.57 -25.75
CA LEU A 27 -8.32 5.68 -25.94
C LEU A 27 -7.54 5.86 -24.64
N SER A 28 -8.10 5.43 -23.50
CA SER A 28 -7.40 5.39 -22.23
C SER A 28 -7.10 3.94 -21.77
N ALA A 29 -6.75 3.08 -22.72
CA ALA A 29 -6.35 1.72 -22.41
C ALA A 29 -5.13 1.34 -23.25
N CYS A 30 -4.01 2.02 -23.04
CA CYS A 30 -2.64 1.58 -23.29
C CYS A 30 -1.70 2.70 -22.82
N GLY A 31 -1.46 2.74 -21.53
CA GLY A 31 -0.33 3.37 -20.90
C GLY A 31 0.26 2.30 -20.02
N ASP A 32 1.32 1.69 -20.51
CA ASP A 32 2.26 0.88 -19.75
C ASP A 32 3.06 1.85 -18.87
N ASP A 33 2.38 2.41 -17.88
CA ASP A 33 3.02 3.06 -16.73
C ASP A 33 2.64 2.21 -15.55
N ASP A 34 3.60 1.41 -15.08
CA ASP A 34 3.61 0.70 -13.80
C ASP A 34 3.60 1.72 -12.63
N ASP A 35 2.64 2.63 -12.61
CA ASP A 35 2.20 3.27 -11.39
C ASP A 35 1.40 2.22 -10.63
N ASP A 36 2.12 1.44 -9.82
CA ASP A 36 1.56 0.51 -8.83
C ASP A 36 0.59 1.30 -7.95
N ASP A 37 -0.68 1.35 -8.36
CA ASP A 37 -1.76 2.00 -7.62
C ASP A 37 -1.87 1.32 -6.25
N ILE A 38 -1.38 2.00 -5.21
CA ILE A 38 -1.34 1.51 -3.84
C ILE A 38 -2.77 1.46 -3.31
N THR A 39 -3.48 0.38 -3.59
CA THR A 39 -4.86 0.15 -3.17
C THR A 39 -4.95 -0.72 -1.91
N ALA A 40 -6.10 -0.70 -1.23
CA ALA A 40 -6.35 -1.58 -0.10
C ALA A 40 -6.19 -3.06 -0.45
N GLN A 41 -6.44 -3.45 -1.71
CA GLN A 41 -6.29 -4.82 -2.19
C GLN A 41 -4.84 -5.25 -2.32
N SER A 42 -3.91 -4.32 -2.57
CA SER A 42 -2.50 -4.67 -2.75
C SER A 42 -1.79 -5.05 -1.43
N ILE A 43 -2.32 -4.64 -0.25
CA ILE A 43 -1.80 -5.12 1.04
C ILE A 43 -2.21 -6.56 1.35
N VAL A 44 -3.33 -7.03 0.79
CA VAL A 44 -3.86 -8.38 1.05
C VAL A 44 -2.93 -9.44 0.49
N GLY A 45 -2.58 -10.42 1.31
CA GLY A 45 -1.68 -11.51 0.94
C GLY A 45 -0.74 -11.89 2.06
N LYS A 46 0.18 -12.79 1.76
CA LYS A 46 1.21 -13.23 2.70
C LYS A 46 2.54 -12.54 2.37
N TRP A 47 3.13 -11.97 3.39
CA TRP A 47 4.34 -11.18 3.34
C TRP A 47 5.40 -11.80 4.24
N ILE A 48 6.59 -11.98 3.71
CA ILE A 48 7.75 -12.53 4.41
C ILE A 48 8.62 -11.37 4.82
N LEU A 49 8.89 -11.22 6.10
CA LEU A 49 9.86 -10.22 6.58
C LEU A 49 11.25 -10.59 6.04
N GLU A 50 11.84 -9.71 5.25
CA GLU A 50 13.18 -9.90 4.69
C GLU A 50 14.24 -9.33 5.63
N LYS A 51 14.02 -8.08 6.05
CA LYS A 51 14.95 -7.36 6.94
C LYS A 51 14.24 -6.24 7.69
N GLY A 52 14.84 -5.82 8.79
CA GLY A 52 14.48 -4.61 9.49
C GLY A 52 15.69 -3.71 9.73
N GLU A 53 15.44 -2.42 9.87
CA GLU A 53 16.40 -1.37 10.19
C GLU A 53 15.85 -0.56 11.36
N TYR A 54 16.71 -0.19 12.29
CA TYR A 54 16.32 0.68 13.39
C TYR A 54 17.36 1.76 13.69
N ALA A 55 16.88 2.88 14.18
CA ALA A 55 17.66 3.90 14.83
C ALA A 55 16.89 4.41 16.05
N MET A 56 17.56 4.65 17.14
CA MET A 56 16.98 5.22 18.37
C MET A 56 18.03 5.95 19.16
N THR A 57 17.62 6.98 19.89
CA THR A 57 18.51 7.65 20.85
C THR A 57 18.60 6.82 22.12
N ASN A 58 19.82 6.48 22.53
CA ASN A 58 20.05 5.84 23.84
C ASN A 58 19.66 6.84 24.95
N PRO A 59 18.66 6.55 25.78
CA PRO A 59 18.16 7.49 26.77
C PRO A 59 19.16 7.80 27.91
N ILE A 60 20.21 6.97 28.05
CA ILE A 60 21.24 7.11 29.08
C ILE A 60 22.41 7.94 28.56
N THR A 61 22.89 7.62 27.34
CA THR A 61 24.11 8.25 26.79
C THR A 61 23.82 9.41 25.84
N GLY A 62 22.60 9.50 25.30
CA GLY A 62 22.20 10.46 24.26
C GLY A 62 22.74 10.10 22.87
N GLU A 63 23.44 8.98 22.72
CA GLU A 63 24.00 8.55 21.44
C GLU A 63 22.93 7.90 20.57
N VAL A 64 23.02 8.11 19.25
CA VAL A 64 22.13 7.44 18.29
C VAL A 64 22.67 6.04 17.96
N VAL A 65 21.94 5.03 18.41
CA VAL A 65 22.22 3.63 18.09
C VAL A 65 21.47 3.26 16.82
N ARG A 66 22.16 2.63 15.87
CA ARG A 66 21.59 2.14 14.61
C ARG A 66 21.95 0.68 14.42
N GLY A 67 21.04 -0.06 13.78
CA GLY A 67 21.30 -1.47 13.46
C GLY A 67 20.33 -2.00 12.41
N THR A 68 20.62 -3.23 12.02
CA THR A 68 19.76 -4.01 11.11
C THR A 68 19.55 -5.39 11.72
N TYR A 69 18.45 -6.05 11.36
CA TYR A 69 18.17 -7.43 11.70
C TYR A 69 17.60 -8.16 10.50
N ASN A 70 17.80 -9.46 10.47
CA ASN A 70 17.20 -10.31 9.44
C ASN A 70 15.72 -10.53 9.72
N GLY A 71 14.96 -10.91 8.70
CA GLY A 71 13.54 -11.20 8.81
C GLY A 71 13.19 -12.51 9.53
N SER A 72 14.15 -13.11 10.20
CA SER A 72 13.95 -14.33 11.00
C SER A 72 14.35 -14.08 12.46
N THR A 73 13.60 -14.69 13.37
CA THR A 73 13.89 -14.79 14.81
C THR A 73 14.53 -16.14 15.11
N ASP A 74 14.83 -16.41 16.39
CA ASP A 74 15.25 -17.75 16.84
C ASP A 74 14.21 -18.84 16.50
N ASN A 75 12.95 -18.43 16.32
CA ASN A 75 11.84 -19.30 15.93
C ASN A 75 11.63 -19.37 14.39
N GLY A 76 12.59 -18.91 13.59
CA GLY A 76 12.57 -18.97 12.14
C GLY A 76 12.01 -17.75 11.47
N GLN A 77 11.64 -17.91 10.21
CA GLN A 77 11.16 -16.83 9.34
C GLN A 77 9.83 -16.23 9.85
N VAL A 78 9.74 -14.91 9.83
CA VAL A 78 8.55 -14.15 10.22
C VAL A 78 7.65 -13.90 9.02
N TYR A 79 6.34 -14.12 9.21
CA TYR A 79 5.30 -13.92 8.22
C TYR A 79 4.18 -13.04 8.76
N TYR A 80 3.65 -12.19 7.86
CA TYR A 80 2.41 -11.45 8.06
C TYR A 80 1.42 -11.81 6.95
N HIS A 81 0.21 -12.21 7.32
CA HIS A 81 -0.85 -12.53 6.37
C HIS A 81 -2.06 -11.62 6.60
N PHE A 82 -2.33 -10.75 5.65
CA PHE A 82 -3.49 -9.86 5.63
C PHE A 82 -4.62 -10.49 4.80
N ASN A 83 -5.77 -10.74 5.41
CA ASN A 83 -6.83 -11.56 4.81
C ASN A 83 -7.91 -10.78 4.05
N GLY A 84 -7.76 -9.51 3.79
CA GLY A 84 -8.78 -8.69 3.13
C GLY A 84 -10.09 -8.46 3.92
N LYS A 85 -10.20 -9.01 5.14
CA LYS A 85 -11.34 -8.84 6.05
C LYS A 85 -10.96 -8.10 7.33
N GLY A 86 -9.84 -7.40 7.32
CA GLY A 86 -9.35 -6.65 8.48
C GLY A 86 -8.60 -7.49 9.51
N VAL A 87 -8.22 -8.74 9.20
CA VAL A 87 -7.43 -9.58 10.12
C VAL A 87 -6.04 -9.81 9.54
N CYS A 88 -5.03 -9.57 10.36
CA CYS A 88 -3.64 -9.90 10.14
C CYS A 88 -3.24 -11.07 11.02
N THR A 89 -2.57 -12.06 10.44
CA THR A 89 -1.96 -13.19 11.16
C THR A 89 -0.46 -13.01 11.16
N TYR A 90 0.15 -12.97 12.35
CA TYR A 90 1.59 -13.04 12.54
C TYR A 90 2.00 -14.47 12.85
N THR A 91 3.04 -14.97 12.20
CA THR A 91 3.55 -16.33 12.37
C THR A 91 5.07 -16.36 12.29
N GLU A 92 5.70 -17.19 13.10
CA GLU A 92 7.12 -17.56 13.00
C GLU A 92 7.22 -19.03 12.58
N ALA A 93 8.06 -19.35 11.59
CA ALA A 93 8.03 -20.65 10.90
C ALA A 93 8.24 -21.88 11.80
N ASN A 94 9.08 -21.74 12.84
CA ASN A 94 9.45 -22.83 13.74
C ASN A 94 8.90 -22.62 15.17
N SER A 95 7.94 -21.72 15.33
CA SER A 95 7.36 -21.44 16.64
C SER A 95 6.36 -22.52 17.03
N ASP A 96 6.50 -23.05 18.24
CA ASP A 96 5.47 -23.88 18.88
C ASP A 96 4.23 -23.08 19.30
N TYR A 97 4.32 -21.75 19.22
CA TYR A 97 3.22 -20.87 19.53
C TYR A 97 2.20 -20.82 18.41
N GLN A 98 0.93 -20.71 18.77
CA GLN A 98 -0.15 -20.50 17.81
C GLN A 98 0.05 -19.16 17.10
N PRO A 99 -0.33 -19.07 15.81
CA PRO A 99 -0.33 -17.81 15.09
C PRO A 99 -1.07 -16.71 15.86
N ARG A 100 -0.49 -15.51 15.91
CA ARG A 100 -1.13 -14.36 16.57
C ARG A 100 -2.05 -13.68 15.58
N LEU A 101 -3.34 -13.62 15.92
CA LEU A 101 -4.33 -12.90 15.14
C LEU A 101 -4.51 -11.49 15.72
N THR A 102 -4.52 -10.50 14.86
CA THR A 102 -4.81 -9.11 15.23
C THR A 102 -5.63 -8.43 14.15
N GLU A 103 -6.41 -7.42 14.52
CA GLU A 103 -7.10 -6.59 13.54
C GLU A 103 -6.12 -5.65 12.85
N TYR A 104 -6.41 -5.33 11.57
CA TYR A 104 -5.72 -4.27 10.87
C TYR A 104 -6.71 -3.36 10.15
N ILE A 105 -6.32 -2.09 10.00
CA ILE A 105 -7.02 -1.08 9.21
C ILE A 105 -5.99 -0.42 8.31
N TYR A 106 -6.22 -0.41 7.01
CA TYR A 106 -5.36 0.24 6.03
C TYR A 106 -6.07 1.43 5.37
N ASP A 107 -5.46 2.61 5.45
CA ASP A 107 -5.88 3.83 4.77
C ASP A 107 -4.93 4.08 3.59
N PRO A 108 -5.33 3.74 2.35
CA PRO A 108 -4.46 3.89 1.19
C PRO A 108 -4.21 5.36 0.82
N GLU A 109 -5.12 6.28 1.11
CA GLU A 109 -4.94 7.70 0.81
C GLU A 109 -3.85 8.32 1.68
N LYS A 110 -3.76 7.90 2.93
CA LYS A 110 -2.73 8.37 3.87
C LYS A 110 -1.48 7.49 3.87
N GLN A 111 -1.54 6.33 3.22
CA GLN A 111 -0.51 5.29 3.27
C GLN A 111 -0.20 4.86 4.71
N ILE A 112 -1.22 4.76 5.55
CA ILE A 112 -1.09 4.37 6.95
C ILE A 112 -1.81 3.05 7.17
N ILE A 113 -1.14 2.13 7.87
CA ILE A 113 -1.74 0.90 8.36
C ILE A 113 -1.63 0.84 9.89
N ALA A 114 -2.74 0.53 10.54
CA ALA A 114 -2.77 0.11 11.94
C ALA A 114 -2.80 -1.42 12.00
N VAL A 115 -1.92 -2.02 12.79
CA VAL A 115 -1.91 -3.46 13.07
C VAL A 115 -1.93 -3.64 14.58
N GLY A 116 -3.07 -4.05 15.11
CA GLY A 116 -3.33 -4.03 16.55
C GLY A 116 -3.24 -2.60 17.10
N ILE A 117 -2.30 -2.39 18.02
CA ILE A 117 -2.06 -1.08 18.66
C ILE A 117 -0.91 -0.29 18.00
N SER A 118 -0.26 -0.83 17.00
CA SER A 118 0.88 -0.19 16.33
C SER A 118 0.46 0.44 15.03
N PHE A 119 1.03 1.62 14.72
CA PHE A 119 0.78 2.37 13.50
C PHE A 119 2.05 2.41 12.65
N TYR A 120 1.87 2.23 11.34
CA TYR A 120 2.96 2.23 10.38
C TYR A 120 2.60 3.10 9.19
N ARG A 121 3.59 3.81 8.66
CA ARG A 121 3.51 4.45 7.35
C ARG A 121 4.03 3.48 6.31
N ILE A 122 3.25 3.20 5.28
CA ILE A 122 3.71 2.45 4.12
C ILE A 122 4.49 3.40 3.23
N THR A 123 5.77 3.11 3.02
CA THR A 123 6.67 3.91 2.18
C THR A 123 6.86 3.27 0.80
N GLN A 124 6.55 1.99 0.67
CA GLN A 124 6.52 1.28 -0.59
C GLN A 124 5.51 0.12 -0.51
N LEU A 125 4.69 -0.03 -1.54
CA LEU A 125 3.81 -1.17 -1.72
C LEU A 125 3.69 -1.47 -3.21
N SER A 126 4.07 -2.68 -3.58
CA SER A 126 3.99 -3.21 -4.94
C SER A 126 3.44 -4.63 -4.94
N SER A 127 3.34 -5.24 -6.11
CA SER A 127 2.95 -6.65 -6.22
C SER A 127 3.91 -7.62 -5.51
N THR A 128 5.16 -7.22 -5.28
CA THR A 128 6.22 -8.09 -4.74
C THR A 128 6.84 -7.60 -3.45
N GLN A 129 6.70 -6.31 -3.10
CA GLN A 129 7.40 -5.72 -1.96
C GLN A 129 6.50 -4.79 -1.16
N LEU A 130 6.62 -4.87 0.17
CA LEU A 130 6.04 -3.95 1.14
C LEU A 130 7.18 -3.39 2.01
N VAL A 131 7.20 -2.06 2.16
CA VAL A 131 8.09 -1.40 3.13
C VAL A 131 7.24 -0.50 4.01
N TRP A 132 7.38 -0.63 5.31
CA TRP A 132 6.74 0.26 6.27
C TRP A 132 7.68 0.82 7.32
N GLU A 133 7.27 1.91 7.92
CA GLU A 133 7.96 2.59 9.02
C GLU A 133 7.00 2.77 10.19
N LYS A 134 7.44 2.40 11.39
CA LYS A 134 6.64 2.55 12.62
C LYS A 134 6.51 4.02 13.00
N LEU A 135 5.32 4.45 13.43
CA LEU A 135 4.99 5.85 13.73
C LEU A 135 5.01 6.20 15.23
N ASP A 136 5.18 5.23 16.12
CA ASP A 136 4.84 5.37 17.55
C ASP A 136 5.90 6.09 18.42
N ALA A 137 7.01 6.52 17.86
CA ALA A 137 8.08 7.12 18.67
C ALA A 137 8.09 8.66 18.54
N ALA A 138 7.03 9.28 19.02
CA ALA A 138 6.77 10.69 18.83
C ALA A 138 7.83 11.64 19.43
N ASP A 139 8.64 11.21 20.39
CA ASP A 139 9.56 12.09 21.14
C ASP A 139 11.04 11.91 20.77
N ASP A 140 11.40 10.88 20.00
CA ASP A 140 12.78 10.65 19.53
C ASP A 140 12.92 11.05 18.07
N VAL A 141 13.50 12.20 17.79
CA VAL A 141 13.78 12.69 16.42
C VAL A 141 14.71 11.79 15.63
N ASN A 142 15.42 10.88 16.26
CA ASN A 142 16.28 9.91 15.61
C ASN A 142 15.64 8.52 15.48
N TYR A 143 14.39 8.37 15.95
CA TYR A 143 13.72 7.09 15.88
C TYR A 143 13.42 6.70 14.44
N LEU A 144 13.84 5.52 14.09
CA LEU A 144 13.48 4.82 12.86
C LEU A 144 13.25 3.35 13.22
N PHE A 145 12.16 2.81 12.73
CA PHE A 145 11.91 1.38 12.73
C PHE A 145 11.27 1.05 11.40
N ARG A 146 12.06 0.53 10.47
CA ARG A 146 11.66 0.21 9.11
C ARG A 146 11.77 -1.28 8.86
N GLU A 147 10.76 -1.87 8.28
CA GLU A 147 10.76 -3.27 7.87
C GLU A 147 10.45 -3.39 6.37
N THR A 148 11.17 -4.32 5.74
CA THR A 148 11.01 -4.66 4.34
C THR A 148 10.51 -6.09 4.22
N PHE A 149 9.47 -6.29 3.45
CA PHE A 149 8.83 -7.58 3.21
C PHE A 149 8.82 -7.90 1.73
N VAL A 150 8.86 -9.18 1.42
CA VAL A 150 8.60 -9.72 0.09
C VAL A 150 7.33 -10.54 0.10
N ARG A 151 6.60 -10.51 -1.02
CA ARG A 151 5.38 -11.31 -1.15
C ARG A 151 5.75 -12.78 -1.36
N GLU A 152 5.03 -13.68 -0.68
CA GLU A 152 5.15 -15.13 -0.88
C GLU A 152 4.46 -15.57 -2.18
#